data_9f7223f10be947b1f921bbc7b685786d
#
_entry.id   9f7223f10be947b1f921bbc7b685786d
#
_cell.length_a   1.000
_cell.length_b   1.000
_cell.length_c   1.000
_cell.angle_alpha   90.00
_cell.angle_beta   90.00
_cell.angle_gamma   90.00
#
_symmetry.space_group_name_H-M   'P 1'
#
loop_
_entity.id
_entity.type
_entity.pdbx_description
1 polymer ?
#
loop_
_entity_poly.entity_id
_entity_poly.type
_entity_poly.pdbx_seq_one_letter_code
_entity_poly.pdbx_strand_id
1 'polypeptide(L)'
;MPGLVYAGPMGEARAEERGLVMGILNVTPDSFSDGGSWSDPERAIIKGHEMIAEGADIVDVGGESSRPGAVAVSIDEELERVIPVIEALSPHVRVSVDTVKEPVADAAVAAGATLINDVSASLWPVAARHGVGWVAMHCKGTPATMQDDPRYDDVVAEVRDLLSARAAAAAGAGVREIWIDPGIGFGKTVDHNLELLACLDVLVATGHSVLVGTSRKGFLGTLGARADGVVLPVTDRLPGSLATATWALTQGAGMVRVHDVAATVQAARLVGRPVRHDRPAATTLDTEDRS
;
A
#
# COMPACT_ATOMS: atom_id res chain seq x y z
N MET A 1 -26.60 0.20 6.43
CA MET A 1 -26.24 -1.12 5.88
C MET A 1 -24.75 -1.25 6.07
N PRO A 2 -24.20 -2.22 6.84
CA PRO A 2 -22.75 -2.39 6.97
C PRO A 2 -22.18 -2.85 5.64
N GLY A 3 -20.98 -2.35 5.29
CA GLY A 3 -20.31 -2.58 4.03
C GLY A 3 -20.06 -4.07 3.76
N LEU A 4 -20.15 -4.43 2.49
CA LEU A 4 -19.82 -5.77 1.99
C LEU A 4 -18.33 -6.05 2.27
N VAL A 5 -18.06 -6.83 3.31
CA VAL A 5 -16.76 -7.49 3.48
C VAL A 5 -16.79 -8.70 2.54
N TYR A 6 -15.82 -8.80 1.64
CA TYR A 6 -15.68 -9.96 0.76
C TYR A 6 -15.39 -11.21 1.62
N ALA A 7 -16.40 -12.06 1.73
CA ALA A 7 -16.35 -13.29 2.49
C ALA A 7 -15.86 -14.44 1.61
N GLY A 8 -14.55 -14.67 1.60
CA GLY A 8 -13.97 -15.93 1.13
C GLY A 8 -13.98 -16.97 2.24
N PRO A 9 -14.06 -18.29 1.93
CA PRO A 9 -14.49 -19.33 2.88
C PRO A 9 -13.54 -19.66 4.04
N MET A 10 -12.46 -18.92 4.30
CA MET A 10 -11.59 -19.11 5.50
C MET A 10 -10.91 -17.82 6.03
N GLY A 11 -11.34 -16.63 5.63
CA GLY A 11 -10.68 -15.34 5.99
C GLY A 11 -11.37 -14.48 7.03
N GLU A 12 -12.67 -14.67 7.28
CA GLU A 12 -13.51 -13.67 7.96
C GLU A 12 -13.14 -13.36 9.41
N ALA A 13 -12.67 -14.33 10.18
CA ALA A 13 -12.33 -14.09 11.59
C ALA A 13 -10.90 -13.59 11.83
N ARG A 14 -10.06 -13.48 10.79
CA ARG A 14 -8.64 -13.14 10.94
C ARG A 14 -8.28 -11.73 10.48
N ALA A 15 -9.02 -11.17 9.54
CA ALA A 15 -8.78 -9.81 9.03
C ALA A 15 -9.28 -8.72 9.99
N GLU A 16 -10.34 -8.99 10.79
CA GLU A 16 -10.87 -8.06 11.79
C GLU A 16 -9.92 -7.83 12.99
N GLU A 17 -8.94 -8.72 13.21
CA GLU A 17 -8.00 -8.64 14.35
C GLU A 17 -6.64 -8.02 13.98
N ARG A 18 -6.36 -7.75 12.70
CA ARG A 18 -5.10 -7.17 12.23
C ARG A 18 -5.30 -6.27 11.00
N GLY A 19 -4.36 -5.37 10.73
CA GLY A 19 -4.33 -4.64 9.48
C GLY A 19 -4.16 -5.57 8.25
N LEU A 20 -4.67 -5.13 7.11
CA LEU A 20 -4.61 -5.86 5.84
C LEU A 20 -3.19 -5.90 5.29
N VAL A 21 -2.83 -7.02 4.66
CA VAL A 21 -1.55 -7.19 3.95
C VAL A 21 -1.82 -7.30 2.46
N MET A 22 -1.37 -6.29 1.71
CA MET A 22 -1.44 -6.23 0.25
C MET A 22 -0.11 -6.67 -0.33
N GLY A 23 -0.09 -7.79 -1.05
CA GLY A 23 1.09 -8.31 -1.74
C GLY A 23 1.34 -7.59 -3.06
N ILE A 24 2.59 -7.15 -3.32
CA ILE A 24 3.01 -6.48 -4.54
C ILE A 24 3.36 -7.51 -5.62
N LEU A 25 2.61 -7.54 -6.70
CA LEU A 25 2.84 -8.42 -7.84
C LEU A 25 3.14 -7.61 -9.11
N ASN A 26 4.44 -7.37 -9.36
CA ASN A 26 4.88 -6.67 -10.57
C ASN A 26 4.99 -7.64 -11.74
N VAL A 27 4.22 -7.40 -12.81
CA VAL A 27 4.25 -8.17 -14.06
C VAL A 27 5.12 -7.43 -15.07
N THR A 28 6.42 -7.33 -14.76
CA THR A 28 7.41 -6.67 -15.62
C THR A 28 8.52 -7.63 -15.99
N PRO A 29 9.14 -7.51 -17.19
CA PRO A 29 10.20 -8.42 -17.65
C PRO A 29 11.34 -8.60 -16.64
N ASP A 30 11.72 -7.52 -15.95
CA ASP A 30 12.79 -7.52 -14.95
C ASP A 30 12.41 -8.27 -13.66
N SER A 31 11.13 -8.48 -13.41
CA SER A 31 10.65 -9.13 -12.18
C SER A 31 10.83 -10.65 -12.21
N PHE A 32 11.03 -11.23 -13.41
CA PHE A 32 11.06 -12.67 -13.64
C PHE A 32 12.27 -13.14 -14.47
N SER A 33 13.40 -12.45 -14.43
CA SER A 33 14.57 -12.60 -15.30
C SER A 33 15.36 -13.92 -15.17
N ASP A 34 14.91 -14.91 -14.40
CA ASP A 34 15.64 -16.16 -14.13
C ASP A 34 15.60 -17.21 -15.25
N GLY A 35 15.32 -16.80 -16.50
CA GLY A 35 15.63 -17.63 -17.71
C GLY A 35 14.78 -18.90 -17.91
N GLY A 36 13.57 -19.00 -17.34
CA GLY A 36 12.68 -20.15 -17.53
C GLY A 36 11.81 -20.08 -18.80
N SER A 37 11.11 -21.18 -19.09
CA SER A 37 10.25 -21.36 -20.28
C SER A 37 8.83 -20.81 -20.16
N TRP A 38 8.50 -20.11 -19.08
CA TRP A 38 7.17 -19.54 -18.82
C TRP A 38 7.08 -18.09 -19.29
N SER A 39 5.92 -17.65 -19.77
CA SER A 39 5.65 -16.24 -20.03
C SER A 39 5.59 -15.43 -18.73
N ASP A 40 5.82 -14.09 -18.78
CA ASP A 40 5.76 -13.24 -17.61
C ASP A 40 4.40 -13.32 -16.86
N PRO A 41 3.23 -13.35 -17.55
CA PRO A 41 1.93 -13.54 -16.89
C PRO A 41 1.80 -14.90 -16.18
N GLU A 42 2.30 -16.01 -16.76
CA GLU A 42 2.21 -17.34 -16.12
C GLU A 42 3.01 -17.39 -14.82
N ARG A 43 4.21 -16.82 -14.82
CA ARG A 43 5.04 -16.70 -13.59
C ARG A 43 4.37 -15.80 -12.56
N ALA A 44 3.78 -14.70 -12.99
CA ALA A 44 3.04 -13.80 -12.12
C ALA A 44 1.83 -14.51 -11.47
N ILE A 45 1.09 -15.34 -12.22
CA ILE A 45 -0.02 -16.12 -11.67
C ILE A 45 0.47 -17.08 -10.59
N ILE A 46 1.56 -17.83 -10.86
CA ILE A 46 2.15 -18.73 -9.86
C ILE A 46 2.55 -17.93 -8.60
N LYS A 47 3.24 -16.80 -8.77
CA LYS A 47 3.64 -15.95 -7.65
C LYS A 47 2.44 -15.36 -6.89
N GLY A 48 1.38 -15.00 -7.59
CA GLY A 48 0.11 -14.56 -6.99
C GLY A 48 -0.50 -15.65 -6.10
N HIS A 49 -0.53 -16.89 -6.57
CA HIS A 49 -1.01 -18.03 -5.75
C HIS A 49 -0.11 -18.30 -4.53
N GLU A 50 1.22 -18.13 -4.65
CA GLU A 50 2.11 -18.19 -3.49
C GLU A 50 1.76 -17.11 -2.45
N MET A 51 1.56 -15.85 -2.89
CA MET A 51 1.16 -14.77 -2.00
C MET A 51 -0.18 -15.05 -1.29
N ILE A 52 -1.14 -15.66 -1.98
CA ILE A 52 -2.41 -16.11 -1.39
C ILE A 52 -2.16 -17.15 -0.32
N ALA A 53 -1.33 -18.17 -0.59
CA ALA A 53 -0.97 -19.21 0.36
C ALA A 53 -0.18 -18.65 1.57
N GLU A 54 0.63 -17.61 1.36
CA GLU A 54 1.34 -16.85 2.40
C GLU A 54 0.40 -15.99 3.27
N GLY A 55 -0.86 -15.79 2.86
CA GLY A 55 -1.90 -15.10 3.60
C GLY A 55 -2.08 -13.62 3.23
N ALA A 56 -1.77 -13.23 2.00
CA ALA A 56 -2.16 -11.93 1.47
C ALA A 56 -3.69 -11.77 1.50
N ASP A 57 -4.16 -10.61 1.95
CA ASP A 57 -5.58 -10.24 1.92
C ASP A 57 -5.97 -9.67 0.55
N ILE A 58 -5.02 -9.02 -0.11
CA ILE A 58 -5.15 -8.39 -1.42
C ILE A 58 -3.87 -8.67 -2.20
N VAL A 59 -3.98 -8.95 -3.50
CA VAL A 59 -2.85 -8.97 -4.43
C VAL A 59 -2.96 -7.76 -5.35
N ASP A 60 -1.91 -6.93 -5.37
CA ASP A 60 -1.84 -5.70 -6.15
C ASP A 60 -1.01 -5.92 -7.41
N VAL A 61 -1.69 -5.97 -8.55
CA VAL A 61 -1.12 -6.35 -9.85
C VAL A 61 -0.74 -5.09 -10.63
N GLY A 62 0.55 -4.93 -10.94
CA GLY A 62 1.07 -3.80 -11.70
C GLY A 62 1.84 -4.24 -12.95
N GLY A 63 1.49 -3.67 -14.11
CA GLY A 63 2.14 -3.94 -15.40
C GLY A 63 3.23 -2.93 -15.78
N GLU A 64 3.29 -1.80 -15.09
CA GLU A 64 4.29 -0.75 -15.27
C GLU A 64 5.07 -0.51 -13.98
N SER A 65 6.38 -0.28 -14.10
CA SER A 65 7.20 0.04 -12.93
C SER A 65 7.03 1.52 -12.56
N SER A 66 6.65 1.78 -11.31
CA SER A 66 6.62 3.15 -10.75
C SER A 66 7.93 3.57 -10.09
N ARG A 67 9.03 2.80 -10.26
CA ARG A 67 10.36 3.11 -9.70
C ARG A 67 10.97 4.34 -10.40
N PRO A 68 11.85 5.09 -9.69
CA PRO A 68 12.58 6.17 -10.32
C PRO A 68 13.32 5.73 -11.59
N GLY A 69 13.14 6.49 -12.69
CA GLY A 69 13.77 6.18 -13.97
C GLY A 69 13.13 5.06 -14.79
N ALA A 70 12.00 4.53 -14.38
CA ALA A 70 11.27 3.53 -15.16
C ALA A 70 10.76 4.14 -16.48
N VAL A 71 10.82 3.33 -17.54
CA VAL A 71 10.27 3.69 -18.85
C VAL A 71 8.79 3.36 -18.86
N ALA A 72 7.95 4.31 -19.30
CA ALA A 72 6.53 4.10 -19.44
C ALA A 72 6.26 3.05 -20.54
N VAL A 73 5.29 2.17 -20.30
CA VAL A 73 4.82 1.20 -21.28
C VAL A 73 3.52 1.66 -21.95
N SER A 74 3.22 1.12 -23.14
CA SER A 74 1.96 1.42 -23.80
C SER A 74 0.76 0.85 -23.04
N ILE A 75 -0.44 1.37 -23.31
CA ILE A 75 -1.69 0.82 -22.75
C ILE A 75 -1.83 -0.65 -23.10
N ASP A 76 -1.63 -1.00 -24.38
CA ASP A 76 -1.79 -2.37 -24.88
C ASP A 76 -0.83 -3.33 -24.19
N GLU A 77 0.43 -2.93 -24.02
CA GLU A 77 1.44 -3.74 -23.31
C GLU A 77 1.09 -3.93 -21.84
N GLU A 78 0.60 -2.89 -21.17
CA GLU A 78 0.16 -3.01 -19.77
C GLU A 78 -1.04 -3.93 -19.63
N LEU A 79 -2.02 -3.83 -20.55
CA LEU A 79 -3.18 -4.72 -20.60
C LEU A 79 -2.77 -6.19 -20.80
N GLU A 80 -1.89 -6.46 -21.76
CA GLU A 80 -1.37 -7.81 -22.03
C GLU A 80 -0.71 -8.44 -20.79
N ARG A 81 -0.08 -7.62 -19.96
CA ARG A 81 0.58 -8.06 -18.73
C ARG A 81 -0.42 -8.32 -17.60
N VAL A 82 -1.34 -7.39 -17.32
CA VAL A 82 -2.13 -7.43 -16.09
C VAL A 82 -3.42 -8.23 -16.22
N ILE A 83 -4.12 -8.19 -17.38
CA ILE A 83 -5.44 -8.78 -17.50
C ILE A 83 -5.45 -10.29 -17.26
N PRO A 84 -4.56 -11.10 -17.87
CA PRO A 84 -4.56 -12.56 -17.63
C PRO A 84 -4.29 -12.90 -16.16
N VAL A 85 -3.48 -12.09 -15.47
CA VAL A 85 -3.14 -12.29 -14.05
C VAL A 85 -4.34 -11.97 -13.17
N ILE A 86 -5.04 -10.87 -13.43
CA ILE A 86 -6.23 -10.47 -12.68
C ILE A 86 -7.34 -11.50 -12.83
N GLU A 87 -7.62 -11.97 -14.07
CA GLU A 87 -8.63 -13.00 -14.33
C GLU A 87 -8.33 -14.30 -13.58
N ALA A 88 -7.05 -14.72 -13.55
CA ALA A 88 -6.64 -15.93 -12.86
C ALA A 88 -6.72 -15.83 -11.32
N LEU A 89 -6.42 -14.66 -10.75
CA LEU A 89 -6.34 -14.50 -9.29
C LEU A 89 -7.64 -14.03 -8.64
N SER A 90 -8.49 -13.26 -9.34
CA SER A 90 -9.70 -12.67 -8.77
C SER A 90 -10.73 -13.65 -8.22
N PRO A 91 -10.82 -14.93 -8.67
CA PRO A 91 -11.69 -15.93 -8.03
C PRO A 91 -11.18 -16.40 -6.66
N HIS A 92 -9.91 -16.13 -6.31
CA HIS A 92 -9.23 -16.70 -5.15
C HIS A 92 -8.88 -15.69 -4.07
N VAL A 93 -8.73 -14.41 -4.45
CA VAL A 93 -8.33 -13.33 -3.55
C VAL A 93 -8.89 -12.00 -4.07
N ARG A 94 -9.00 -11.02 -3.20
CA ARG A 94 -9.26 -9.66 -3.64
C ARG A 94 -8.07 -9.14 -4.46
N VAL A 95 -8.33 -8.62 -5.66
CA VAL A 95 -7.30 -8.07 -6.54
C VAL A 95 -7.42 -6.55 -6.62
N SER A 96 -6.26 -5.90 -6.52
CA SER A 96 -6.02 -4.49 -6.84
C SER A 96 -5.25 -4.38 -8.14
N VAL A 97 -5.49 -3.32 -8.92
CA VAL A 97 -4.67 -2.95 -10.08
C VAL A 97 -3.86 -1.69 -9.76
N ASP A 98 -2.52 -1.77 -9.91
CA ASP A 98 -1.60 -0.63 -9.78
C ASP A 98 -1.39 -0.01 -11.16
N THR A 99 -2.10 1.08 -11.44
CA THR A 99 -2.02 1.80 -12.72
C THR A 99 -2.38 3.28 -12.57
N VAL A 100 -1.90 4.10 -13.52
CA VAL A 100 -2.27 5.51 -13.67
C VAL A 100 -3.10 5.75 -14.95
N LYS A 101 -3.42 4.67 -15.69
CA LYS A 101 -4.07 4.75 -16.99
C LYS A 101 -5.54 4.33 -16.89
N GLU A 102 -6.46 5.24 -17.22
CA GLU A 102 -7.90 4.97 -17.16
C GLU A 102 -8.33 3.73 -17.98
N PRO A 103 -7.86 3.51 -19.23
CA PRO A 103 -8.25 2.33 -20.00
C PRO A 103 -7.78 1.02 -19.34
N VAL A 104 -6.62 1.03 -18.68
CA VAL A 104 -6.12 -0.14 -17.96
C VAL A 104 -6.97 -0.42 -16.73
N ALA A 105 -7.31 0.63 -15.96
CA ALA A 105 -8.17 0.51 -14.78
C ALA A 105 -9.57 -0.03 -15.15
N ASP A 106 -10.18 0.48 -16.24
CA ASP A 106 -11.48 0.01 -16.75
C ASP A 106 -11.44 -1.49 -17.12
N ALA A 107 -10.43 -1.90 -17.88
CA ALA A 107 -10.27 -3.31 -18.30
C ALA A 107 -9.96 -4.21 -17.09
N ALA A 108 -9.11 -3.76 -16.15
CA ALA A 108 -8.77 -4.51 -14.96
C ALA A 108 -9.99 -4.76 -14.06
N VAL A 109 -10.87 -3.76 -13.90
CA VAL A 109 -12.12 -3.94 -13.14
C VAL A 109 -13.05 -4.91 -13.86
N ALA A 110 -13.16 -4.84 -15.19
CA ALA A 110 -13.93 -5.80 -15.97
C ALA A 110 -13.38 -7.24 -15.85
N ALA A 111 -12.06 -7.40 -15.66
CA ALA A 111 -11.39 -8.68 -15.43
C ALA A 111 -11.49 -9.19 -13.97
N GLY A 112 -12.05 -8.40 -13.04
CA GLY A 112 -12.32 -8.82 -11.67
C GLY A 112 -11.55 -8.06 -10.56
N ALA A 113 -10.77 -7.03 -10.89
CA ALA A 113 -10.20 -6.16 -9.87
C ALA A 113 -11.31 -5.37 -9.14
N THR A 114 -11.20 -5.23 -7.82
CA THR A 114 -12.18 -4.52 -6.99
C THR A 114 -11.56 -3.34 -6.23
N LEU A 115 -10.29 -3.05 -6.50
CA LEU A 115 -9.55 -1.92 -5.96
C LEU A 115 -8.65 -1.35 -7.05
N ILE A 116 -8.58 -0.02 -7.16
CA ILE A 116 -7.65 0.68 -8.04
C ILE A 116 -6.61 1.36 -7.17
N ASN A 117 -5.34 0.95 -7.28
CA ASN A 117 -4.20 1.57 -6.63
C ASN A 117 -3.60 2.61 -7.59
N ASP A 118 -3.76 3.89 -7.26
CA ASP A 118 -3.55 5.01 -8.18
C ASP A 118 -2.48 5.98 -7.66
N VAL A 119 -1.26 5.84 -8.20
CA VAL A 119 -0.12 6.72 -7.88
C VAL A 119 -0.38 8.18 -8.27
N SER A 120 -1.25 8.42 -9.25
CA SER A 120 -1.60 9.78 -9.72
C SER A 120 -2.67 10.47 -8.89
N ALA A 121 -3.40 9.73 -8.05
CA ALA A 121 -4.58 10.17 -7.31
C ALA A 121 -5.63 10.87 -8.20
N SER A 122 -5.87 10.36 -9.42
CA SER A 122 -6.78 10.95 -10.42
C SER A 122 -7.83 9.99 -10.98
N LEU A 123 -7.71 8.67 -10.75
CA LEU A 123 -8.60 7.63 -11.29
C LEU A 123 -9.87 7.37 -10.46
N TRP A 124 -10.17 8.21 -9.45
CA TRP A 124 -11.43 8.10 -8.71
C TRP A 124 -12.70 8.16 -9.60
N PRO A 125 -12.73 8.82 -10.80
CA PRO A 125 -13.91 8.74 -11.66
C PRO A 125 -14.16 7.33 -12.20
N VAL A 126 -13.09 6.55 -12.46
CA VAL A 126 -13.20 5.13 -12.84
C VAL A 126 -13.75 4.32 -11.68
N ALA A 127 -13.19 4.49 -10.47
CA ALA A 127 -13.67 3.81 -9.27
C ALA A 127 -15.15 4.10 -8.99
N ALA A 128 -15.58 5.37 -9.14
CA ALA A 128 -16.98 5.77 -8.98
C ALA A 128 -17.90 5.12 -10.02
N ARG A 129 -17.49 5.10 -11.29
CA ARG A 129 -18.25 4.51 -12.41
C ARG A 129 -18.50 3.03 -12.22
N HIS A 130 -17.51 2.31 -11.71
CA HIS A 130 -17.58 0.87 -11.49
C HIS A 130 -18.02 0.45 -10.08
N GLY A 131 -18.09 1.38 -9.13
CA GLY A 131 -18.44 1.09 -7.74
C GLY A 131 -17.39 0.29 -6.98
N VAL A 132 -16.11 0.39 -7.37
CA VAL A 132 -14.96 -0.29 -6.73
C VAL A 132 -14.21 0.62 -5.78
N GLY A 133 -13.31 0.04 -4.97
CA GLY A 133 -12.45 0.80 -4.07
C GLY A 133 -11.35 1.56 -4.82
N TRP A 134 -10.82 2.59 -4.17
CA TRP A 134 -9.76 3.44 -4.72
C TRP A 134 -8.74 3.82 -3.66
N VAL A 135 -7.46 3.74 -4.02
CA VAL A 135 -6.33 4.21 -3.23
C VAL A 135 -5.77 5.47 -3.88
N ALA A 136 -5.83 6.58 -3.17
CA ALA A 136 -5.20 7.83 -3.54
C ALA A 136 -3.77 7.87 -2.99
N MET A 137 -2.75 7.81 -3.83
CA MET A 137 -1.37 7.95 -3.37
C MET A 137 -0.84 9.37 -3.63
N HIS A 138 -0.10 9.92 -2.65
CA HIS A 138 0.61 11.17 -2.83
C HIS A 138 1.95 10.97 -3.54
N CYS A 139 2.11 11.59 -4.69
CA CYS A 139 3.37 11.67 -5.43
C CYS A 139 3.68 13.13 -5.80
N LYS A 140 4.92 13.59 -5.59
CA LYS A 140 5.37 14.91 -6.05
C LYS A 140 6.29 14.72 -7.26
N GLY A 141 5.86 15.21 -8.43
CA GLY A 141 6.55 14.98 -9.70
C GLY A 141 6.10 13.69 -10.40
N THR A 142 6.87 13.27 -11.38
CA THR A 142 6.67 12.01 -12.13
C THR A 142 7.72 10.98 -11.72
N PRO A 143 7.55 9.67 -12.01
CA PRO A 143 8.58 8.67 -11.74
C PRO A 143 9.97 9.04 -12.28
N ALA A 144 10.03 9.76 -13.41
CA ALA A 144 11.29 10.21 -14.01
C ALA A 144 11.97 11.36 -13.24
N THR A 145 11.19 12.25 -12.61
CA THR A 145 11.70 13.51 -12.02
C THR A 145 11.46 13.63 -10.52
N MET A 146 10.70 12.73 -9.92
CA MET A 146 10.24 12.86 -8.53
C MET A 146 11.38 12.90 -7.49
N GLN A 147 12.58 12.46 -7.85
CA GLN A 147 13.75 12.51 -6.96
C GLN A 147 14.67 13.71 -7.23
N ASP A 148 14.34 14.55 -8.20
CA ASP A 148 15.11 15.74 -8.55
C ASP A 148 14.75 16.90 -7.60
N ASP A 149 15.34 16.92 -6.41
CA ASP A 149 15.19 17.96 -5.40
C ASP A 149 13.73 18.15 -4.89
N PRO A 150 13.12 17.11 -4.26
CA PRO A 150 11.79 17.26 -3.69
C PRO A 150 11.80 18.20 -2.49
N ARG A 151 10.98 19.27 -2.53
CA ARG A 151 10.89 20.30 -1.49
C ARG A 151 9.48 20.39 -0.94
N TYR A 152 9.38 20.54 0.37
CA TYR A 152 8.15 20.76 1.12
C TYR A 152 8.41 21.85 2.15
N ASP A 153 7.42 22.69 2.41
CA ASP A 153 7.45 23.60 3.57
C ASP A 153 7.03 22.82 4.83
N ASP A 154 6.01 21.96 4.70
CA ASP A 154 5.55 21.00 5.71
C ASP A 154 5.03 19.75 4.97
N VAL A 155 5.85 18.70 4.93
CA VAL A 155 5.52 17.48 4.18
C VAL A 155 4.27 16.79 4.72
N VAL A 156 4.04 16.82 6.03
CA VAL A 156 2.88 16.16 6.66
C VAL A 156 1.59 16.90 6.31
N ALA A 157 1.60 18.23 6.44
CA ALA A 157 0.45 19.05 6.13
C ALA A 157 0.12 19.00 4.62
N GLU A 158 1.12 19.17 3.73
CA GLU A 158 0.91 19.16 2.28
C GLU A 158 0.34 17.81 1.81
N VAL A 159 0.87 16.68 2.32
CA VAL A 159 0.39 15.34 2.00
C VAL A 159 -1.02 15.11 2.52
N ARG A 160 -1.29 15.45 3.79
CA ARG A 160 -2.63 15.35 4.40
C ARG A 160 -3.66 16.14 3.60
N ASP A 161 -3.37 17.39 3.26
CA ASP A 161 -4.33 18.30 2.65
C ASP A 161 -4.65 17.87 1.21
N LEU A 162 -3.64 17.46 0.43
CA LEU A 162 -3.85 16.93 -0.90
C LEU A 162 -4.70 15.64 -0.87
N LEU A 163 -4.33 14.68 -0.03
CA LEU A 163 -5.05 13.40 0.05
C LEU A 163 -6.47 13.59 0.56
N SER A 164 -6.69 14.47 1.55
CA SER A 164 -8.03 14.79 2.05
C SER A 164 -8.90 15.43 0.97
N ALA A 165 -8.35 16.35 0.17
CA ALA A 165 -9.06 16.97 -0.94
C ALA A 165 -9.43 15.94 -2.03
N ARG A 166 -8.52 15.03 -2.37
CA ARG A 166 -8.76 13.95 -3.34
C ARG A 166 -9.82 12.96 -2.83
N ALA A 167 -9.73 12.56 -1.56
CA ALA A 167 -10.70 11.69 -0.93
C ALA A 167 -12.11 12.32 -0.88
N ALA A 168 -12.20 13.61 -0.57
CA ALA A 168 -13.46 14.33 -0.58
C ALA A 168 -14.08 14.40 -1.99
N ALA A 169 -13.28 14.64 -3.04
CA ALA A 169 -13.74 14.62 -4.42
C ALA A 169 -14.24 13.23 -4.83
N ALA A 170 -13.53 12.17 -4.48
CA ALA A 170 -13.92 10.79 -4.74
C ALA A 170 -15.22 10.41 -4.01
N ALA A 171 -15.34 10.76 -2.74
CA ALA A 171 -16.57 10.54 -1.95
C ALA A 171 -17.77 11.30 -2.55
N GLY A 172 -17.56 12.55 -2.97
CA GLY A 172 -18.58 13.36 -3.64
C GLY A 172 -19.05 12.76 -4.98
N ALA A 173 -18.19 12.00 -5.66
CA ALA A 173 -18.53 11.25 -6.87
C ALA A 173 -19.15 9.87 -6.60
N GLY A 174 -19.27 9.45 -5.34
CA GLY A 174 -19.90 8.20 -4.95
C GLY A 174 -18.96 7.02 -4.70
N VAL A 175 -17.64 7.22 -4.69
CA VAL A 175 -16.69 6.17 -4.26
C VAL A 175 -16.91 5.89 -2.76
N ARG A 176 -17.20 4.64 -2.42
CA ARG A 176 -17.56 4.25 -1.05
C ARG A 176 -16.38 3.76 -0.22
N GLU A 177 -15.39 3.17 -0.88
CA GLU A 177 -14.15 2.67 -0.25
C GLU A 177 -12.98 3.51 -0.75
N ILE A 178 -12.43 4.33 0.14
CA ILE A 178 -11.32 5.24 -0.17
C ILE A 178 -10.19 4.97 0.80
N TRP A 179 -9.02 4.72 0.25
CA TRP A 179 -7.76 4.61 0.97
C TRP A 179 -6.87 5.79 0.61
N ILE A 180 -6.10 6.29 1.56
CA ILE A 180 -5.07 7.30 1.32
C ILE A 180 -3.69 6.70 1.62
N ASP A 181 -2.71 6.94 0.73
CA ASP A 181 -1.32 6.52 0.90
C ASP A 181 -0.39 7.74 0.89
N PRO A 182 0.40 7.98 1.94
CA PRO A 182 1.35 9.09 2.00
C PRO A 182 2.42 9.05 0.90
N GLY A 183 2.54 7.96 0.15
CA GLY A 183 3.50 7.81 -0.94
C GLY A 183 4.94 7.90 -0.45
N ILE A 184 5.30 7.12 0.57
CA ILE A 184 6.67 7.02 1.07
C ILE A 184 7.62 6.67 -0.09
N GLY A 185 8.68 7.47 -0.29
CA GLY A 185 9.65 7.27 -1.39
C GLY A 185 9.26 7.86 -2.74
N PHE A 186 8.07 8.49 -2.87
CA PHE A 186 7.61 9.13 -4.09
C PHE A 186 7.74 10.66 -3.99
N GLY A 187 8.80 11.23 -4.58
CA GLY A 187 9.09 12.66 -4.50
C GLY A 187 9.38 13.14 -3.08
N LYS A 188 10.20 12.39 -2.34
CA LYS A 188 10.50 12.65 -0.91
C LYS A 188 11.94 12.27 -0.58
N THR A 189 12.58 13.08 0.26
CA THR A 189 13.89 12.76 0.85
C THR A 189 13.76 11.68 1.91
N VAL A 190 14.89 11.21 2.46
CA VAL A 190 14.90 10.29 3.62
C VAL A 190 14.17 10.92 4.80
N ASP A 191 14.47 12.18 5.11
CA ASP A 191 13.89 12.91 6.25
C ASP A 191 12.38 13.10 6.08
N HIS A 192 11.90 13.48 4.88
CA HIS A 192 10.47 13.56 4.60
C HIS A 192 9.74 12.22 4.80
N ASN A 193 10.38 11.11 4.44
CA ASN A 193 9.79 9.77 4.65
C ASN A 193 9.72 9.41 6.14
N LEU A 194 10.75 9.75 6.91
CA LEU A 194 10.78 9.51 8.36
C LEU A 194 9.75 10.38 9.09
N GLU A 195 9.62 11.64 8.70
CA GLU A 195 8.65 12.56 9.27
C GLU A 195 7.21 12.09 9.03
N LEU A 196 6.88 11.68 7.80
CA LEU A 196 5.57 11.08 7.49
C LEU A 196 5.30 9.80 8.28
N LEU A 197 6.30 8.93 8.45
CA LEU A 197 6.16 7.71 9.26
C LEU A 197 6.00 8.03 10.75
N ALA A 198 6.67 9.06 11.25
CA ALA A 198 6.54 9.50 12.64
C ALA A 198 5.18 10.15 12.94
N CYS A 199 4.57 10.80 11.94
CA CYS A 199 3.31 11.54 12.06
C CYS A 199 2.14 10.83 11.32
N LEU A 200 2.14 9.50 11.23
CA LEU A 200 1.04 8.75 10.58
C LEU A 200 -0.31 8.96 11.27
N ASP A 201 -0.31 9.23 12.56
CA ASP A 201 -1.50 9.57 13.35
C ASP A 201 -2.25 10.80 12.79
N VAL A 202 -1.55 11.77 12.18
CA VAL A 202 -2.15 12.93 11.52
C VAL A 202 -2.98 12.50 10.31
N LEU A 203 -2.52 11.51 9.55
CA LEU A 203 -3.27 10.96 8.41
C LEU A 203 -4.44 10.09 8.91
N VAL A 204 -4.22 9.28 9.92
CA VAL A 204 -5.28 8.45 10.54
C VAL A 204 -6.38 9.33 11.14
N ALA A 205 -6.02 10.47 11.75
CA ALA A 205 -6.98 11.42 12.31
C ALA A 205 -7.89 12.10 11.26
N THR A 206 -7.57 12.01 9.96
CA THR A 206 -8.48 12.46 8.89
C THR A 206 -9.77 11.64 8.80
N GLY A 207 -9.80 10.46 9.41
CA GLY A 207 -10.92 9.51 9.34
C GLY A 207 -10.95 8.65 8.08
N HIS A 208 -10.01 8.83 7.15
CA HIS A 208 -9.84 7.96 5.99
C HIS A 208 -9.02 6.72 6.35
N SER A 209 -9.27 5.60 5.67
CA SER A 209 -8.42 4.41 5.77
C SER A 209 -7.04 4.70 5.19
N VAL A 210 -5.98 4.33 5.93
CA VAL A 210 -4.58 4.61 5.55
C VAL A 210 -3.92 3.33 5.07
N LEU A 211 -3.31 3.39 3.86
CA LEU A 211 -2.40 2.39 3.32
C LEU A 211 -0.97 2.91 3.40
N VAL A 212 -0.01 2.06 3.76
CA VAL A 212 1.41 2.43 3.79
C VAL A 212 2.27 1.40 3.05
N GLY A 213 3.03 1.87 2.06
CA GLY A 213 3.98 1.06 1.31
C GLY A 213 5.43 1.50 1.55
N THR A 214 6.18 0.76 2.39
CA THR A 214 7.61 1.03 2.65
C THR A 214 8.54 -0.07 2.14
N SER A 215 7.98 -1.21 1.76
CA SER A 215 8.69 -2.45 1.47
C SER A 215 9.78 -2.28 0.43
N ARG A 216 11.02 -2.61 0.83
CA ARG A 216 12.24 -2.60 0.03
C ARG A 216 12.63 -1.24 -0.58
N LYS A 217 12.03 -0.12 -0.12
CA LYS A 217 12.28 1.23 -0.67
C LYS A 217 13.69 1.74 -0.38
N GLY A 218 14.15 2.69 -1.23
CA GLY A 218 15.52 3.18 -1.23
C GLY A 218 15.98 3.76 0.12
N PHE A 219 15.11 4.53 0.80
CA PHE A 219 15.41 5.14 2.09
C PHE A 219 15.80 4.11 3.16
N LEU A 220 15.22 2.90 3.12
CA LEU A 220 15.61 1.80 4.03
C LEU A 220 17.03 1.32 3.77
N GLY A 221 17.44 1.30 2.48
CA GLY A 221 18.81 0.98 2.13
C GLY A 221 19.79 2.03 2.63
N THR A 222 19.43 3.30 2.53
CA THR A 222 20.26 4.44 3.02
C THR A 222 20.40 4.41 4.53
N LEU A 223 19.30 4.24 5.27
CA LEU A 223 19.31 4.18 6.74
C LEU A 223 19.99 2.93 7.27
N GLY A 224 19.90 1.81 6.56
CA GLY A 224 20.56 0.56 6.91
C GLY A 224 22.00 0.46 6.39
N ALA A 225 22.57 1.54 5.84
CA ALA A 225 23.94 1.53 5.29
C ALA A 225 24.93 1.01 6.32
N ARG A 226 25.92 0.25 5.83
CA ARG A 226 27.02 -0.30 6.64
C ARG A 226 27.93 0.83 7.12
N ALA A 227 28.83 0.51 8.06
CA ALA A 227 29.78 1.47 8.62
C ALA A 227 30.73 2.08 7.55
N ASP A 228 30.91 1.41 6.41
CA ASP A 228 31.66 1.89 5.25
C ASP A 228 30.84 2.81 4.32
N GLY A 229 29.57 3.11 4.66
CA GLY A 229 28.68 3.95 3.88
C GLY A 229 27.99 3.24 2.71
N VAL A 230 28.20 1.92 2.54
CA VAL A 230 27.56 1.15 1.47
C VAL A 230 26.07 0.96 1.75
N VAL A 231 25.22 1.50 0.86
CA VAL A 231 23.76 1.38 0.89
C VAL A 231 23.34 -0.09 0.77
N LEU A 232 22.42 -0.55 1.60
CA LEU A 232 21.95 -1.94 1.54
C LEU A 232 21.27 -2.24 0.19
N PRO A 233 21.63 -3.36 -0.45
CA PRO A 233 20.95 -3.84 -1.64
C PRO A 233 19.47 -4.17 -1.32
N VAL A 234 18.65 -4.25 -2.35
CA VAL A 234 17.19 -4.49 -2.21
C VAL A 234 16.90 -5.78 -1.45
N THR A 235 17.72 -6.81 -1.63
CA THR A 235 17.61 -8.13 -0.98
C THR A 235 17.79 -8.08 0.54
N ASP A 236 18.53 -7.11 1.04
CA ASP A 236 18.92 -7.01 2.45
C ASP A 236 18.00 -6.05 3.25
N ARG A 237 16.94 -5.51 2.61
CA ARG A 237 16.02 -4.51 3.22
C ARG A 237 14.83 -5.11 3.96
N LEU A 238 14.73 -6.44 4.07
CA LEU A 238 13.62 -7.09 4.78
C LEU A 238 13.45 -6.62 6.23
N PRO A 239 14.51 -6.50 7.06
CA PRO A 239 14.33 -6.02 8.44
C PRO A 239 13.72 -4.63 8.51
N GLY A 240 14.19 -3.68 7.69
CA GLY A 240 13.65 -2.33 7.61
C GLY A 240 12.20 -2.30 7.07
N SER A 241 11.88 -3.17 6.10
CA SER A 241 10.53 -3.33 5.56
C SER A 241 9.56 -3.80 6.64
N LEU A 242 9.93 -4.81 7.43
CA LEU A 242 9.11 -5.34 8.52
C LEU A 242 8.95 -4.31 9.66
N ALA A 243 10.04 -3.66 10.06
CA ALA A 243 10.00 -2.66 11.12
C ALA A 243 9.03 -1.51 10.77
N THR A 244 9.14 -0.96 9.56
CA THR A 244 8.30 0.16 9.13
C THR A 244 6.85 -0.25 8.85
N ALA A 245 6.59 -1.45 8.32
CA ALA A 245 5.24 -1.97 8.16
C ALA A 245 4.57 -2.21 9.52
N THR A 246 5.29 -2.81 10.46
CA THR A 246 4.81 -3.03 11.83
C THR A 246 4.52 -1.72 12.54
N TRP A 247 5.44 -0.74 12.42
CA TRP A 247 5.24 0.61 12.93
C TRP A 247 3.97 1.24 12.37
N ALA A 248 3.78 1.21 11.05
CA ALA A 248 2.59 1.78 10.41
C ALA A 248 1.29 1.17 10.97
N LEU A 249 1.22 -0.15 11.12
CA LEU A 249 0.07 -0.83 11.71
C LEU A 249 -0.18 -0.39 13.16
N THR A 250 0.88 -0.22 13.99
CA THR A 250 0.73 0.25 15.38
C THR A 250 0.29 1.71 15.47
N GLN A 251 0.57 2.51 14.44
CA GLN A 251 0.10 3.90 14.33
C GLN A 251 -1.32 4.02 13.75
N GLY A 252 -1.99 2.90 13.44
CA GLY A 252 -3.37 2.88 12.96
C GLY A 252 -3.54 2.81 11.44
N ALA A 253 -2.47 2.53 10.68
CA ALA A 253 -2.64 2.17 9.26
C ALA A 253 -3.49 0.91 9.15
N GLY A 254 -4.51 0.95 8.30
CA GLY A 254 -5.41 -0.19 8.07
C GLY A 254 -4.84 -1.22 7.09
N MET A 255 -3.84 -0.85 6.28
CA MET A 255 -3.25 -1.72 5.27
C MET A 255 -1.76 -1.41 5.07
N VAL A 256 -0.97 -2.46 4.80
CA VAL A 256 0.44 -2.32 4.38
C VAL A 256 0.65 -3.03 3.05
N ARG A 257 1.40 -2.38 2.13
CA ARG A 257 1.72 -2.88 0.79
C ARG A 257 3.16 -3.38 0.75
N VAL A 258 3.36 -4.68 0.48
CA VAL A 258 4.63 -5.37 0.75
C VAL A 258 5.01 -6.40 -0.32
N HIS A 259 6.32 -6.67 -0.46
CA HIS A 259 6.84 -7.78 -1.27
C HIS A 259 6.91 -9.10 -0.47
N ASP A 260 7.20 -9.02 0.82
CA ASP A 260 7.49 -10.17 1.69
C ASP A 260 6.26 -10.50 2.53
N VAL A 261 5.26 -11.13 1.86
CA VAL A 261 3.91 -11.35 2.43
C VAL A 261 3.97 -12.23 3.68
N ALA A 262 4.57 -13.41 3.61
CA ALA A 262 4.59 -14.36 4.73
C ALA A 262 5.14 -13.74 6.03
N ALA A 263 6.28 -13.04 5.93
CA ALA A 263 6.93 -12.38 7.06
C ALA A 263 6.07 -11.23 7.61
N THR A 264 5.43 -10.45 6.71
CA THR A 264 4.58 -9.32 7.12
C THR A 264 3.27 -9.81 7.77
N VAL A 265 2.66 -10.87 7.26
CA VAL A 265 1.46 -11.48 7.87
C VAL A 265 1.77 -11.97 9.28
N GLN A 266 2.93 -12.60 9.50
CA GLN A 266 3.35 -12.99 10.85
C GLN A 266 3.51 -11.78 11.77
N ALA A 267 4.19 -10.73 11.31
CA ALA A 267 4.37 -9.50 12.08
C ALA A 267 3.03 -8.81 12.38
N ALA A 268 2.14 -8.69 11.39
CA ALA A 268 0.82 -8.08 11.55
C ALA A 268 -0.05 -8.80 12.60
N ARG A 269 0.05 -10.13 12.67
CA ARG A 269 -0.66 -10.92 13.70
C ARG A 269 -0.18 -10.64 15.12
N LEU A 270 1.08 -10.22 15.29
CA LEU A 270 1.65 -9.90 16.60
C LEU A 270 1.18 -8.53 17.10
N VAL A 271 1.13 -7.53 16.22
CA VAL A 271 0.80 -6.15 16.58
C VAL A 271 -0.68 -5.81 16.46
N GLY A 272 -1.43 -6.54 15.65
CA GLY A 272 -2.86 -6.32 15.43
C GLY A 272 -3.77 -6.81 16.55
N ARG A 273 -3.25 -7.53 17.54
CA ARG A 273 -4.05 -7.90 18.71
C ARG A 273 -4.11 -6.72 19.66
N PRO A 274 -5.31 -6.13 19.94
CA PRO A 274 -5.41 -5.11 20.97
C PRO A 274 -4.95 -5.73 22.29
N VAL A 275 -3.83 -5.27 22.81
CA VAL A 275 -3.46 -5.56 24.19
C VAL A 275 -4.52 -4.85 25.04
N ARG A 276 -5.48 -5.60 25.56
CA ARG A 276 -6.42 -5.09 26.57
C ARG A 276 -5.59 -4.81 27.82
N HIS A 277 -5.09 -3.60 27.89
CA HIS A 277 -4.67 -3.06 29.17
C HIS A 277 -5.95 -2.72 29.94
N ASP A 278 -6.37 -3.62 30.83
CA ASP A 278 -7.14 -3.21 31.99
C ASP A 278 -6.24 -2.30 32.82
N ARG A 279 -6.09 -1.05 32.37
CA ARG A 279 -5.57 -0.01 33.24
C ARG A 279 -6.64 0.21 34.30
N PRO A 280 -6.36 -0.10 35.59
CA PRO A 280 -7.24 0.37 36.65
C PRO A 280 -7.37 1.89 36.47
N ALA A 281 -8.60 2.37 36.49
CA ALA A 281 -8.90 3.80 36.45
C ALA A 281 -7.94 4.51 37.42
N ALA A 282 -7.24 5.55 36.95
CA ALA A 282 -6.36 6.33 37.80
C ALA A 282 -7.21 6.80 39.00
N THR A 283 -6.87 6.28 40.19
CA THR A 283 -7.49 6.73 41.42
C THR A 283 -7.08 8.21 41.56
N THR A 284 -8.04 9.10 41.40
CA THR A 284 -7.89 10.51 41.73
C THR A 284 -7.49 10.55 43.22
N LEU A 285 -6.25 10.94 43.47
CA LEU A 285 -5.83 11.29 44.81
C LEU A 285 -6.59 12.57 45.19
N ASP A 286 -7.66 12.38 45.96
CA ASP A 286 -8.31 13.48 46.68
C ASP A 286 -7.25 14.11 47.58
N THR A 287 -6.85 15.30 47.23
CA THR A 287 -6.11 16.17 48.12
C THR A 287 -7.13 16.71 49.12
N GLU A 288 -7.42 15.92 50.16
CA GLU A 288 -8.05 16.47 51.35
C GLU A 288 -7.07 17.41 52.07
N ASP A 289 -7.48 18.64 52.04
CA ASP A 289 -7.31 19.74 52.92
C ASP A 289 -6.65 19.41 54.27
N ARG A 290 -5.53 20.06 54.58
CA ARG A 290 -5.04 20.24 55.95
C ARG A 290 -5.03 21.73 56.27
N SER A 291 -6.07 22.10 57.02
CA SER A 291 -6.15 23.31 57.84
C SER A 291 -5.00 23.38 58.83
#